data_449400df905f7821e087654a3710e600
#
_entry.id   449400df905f7821e087654a3710e600
#
_cell.length_a   1.000
_cell.length_b   1.000
_cell.length_c   1.000
_cell.angle_alpha   90.00
_cell.angle_beta   90.00
_cell.angle_gamma   90.00
#
_symmetry.space_group_name_H-M   'P 1'
#
loop_
_entity.id
_entity.type
_entity.pdbx_description
1 polymer ?
#
loop_
_entity_poly.entity_id
_entity_poly.type
_entity_poly.pdbx_seq_one_letter_code
_entity_poly.pdbx_strand_id
1 'polypeptide(L)'
;MEDESYQLFKTDICGFCARVQQFMTLRSINIELRDIVNDELARQELLKGGGKAVVPCLRIKNGDSVDWLYESMDIIRYLDERFSTSRA
;
A
#
# COMPACT_ATOMS: atom_id res chain seq x y z
N MET A 1 2.77 -16.10 15.03
CA MET A 1 2.30 -15.60 13.90
C MET A 1 2.61 -14.19 13.77
N GLU A 2 2.98 -13.76 12.67
CA GLU A 2 3.32 -12.44 12.50
C GLU A 2 2.16 -11.64 12.20
N ASP A 3 2.11 -10.43 12.69
CA ASP A 3 1.06 -9.51 12.40
C ASP A 3 1.58 -8.50 11.43
N GLU A 4 1.29 -8.71 10.17
CA GLU A 4 1.62 -7.71 9.16
C GLU A 4 0.54 -6.67 9.12
N SER A 5 0.93 -5.41 9.08
CA SER A 5 -0.03 -4.35 8.86
C SER A 5 0.39 -3.58 7.62
N TYR A 6 -0.59 -2.97 6.96
CA TYR A 6 -0.37 -2.34 5.67
C TYR A 6 -0.96 -0.95 5.63
N GLN A 7 -0.31 -0.06 4.90
CA GLN A 7 -0.86 1.25 4.58
C GLN A 7 -0.57 1.52 3.13
N LEU A 8 -1.57 1.97 2.38
CA LEU A 8 -1.38 2.31 0.98
C LEU A 8 -1.35 3.82 0.84
N PHE A 9 -0.22 4.36 0.44
CA PHE A 9 -0.07 5.78 0.18
C PHE A 9 -0.52 6.05 -1.23
N LYS A 10 -1.39 7.03 -1.42
CA LYS A 10 -2.04 7.27 -2.71
C LYS A 10 -2.43 8.73 -2.87
N THR A 11 -2.91 9.06 -4.06
CA THR A 11 -3.60 10.31 -4.31
C THR A 11 -4.84 9.98 -5.12
N ASP A 12 -5.79 10.94 -5.16
CA ASP A 12 -7.03 10.69 -5.88
C ASP A 12 -6.90 10.86 -7.38
N ILE A 13 -5.85 11.53 -7.81
CA ILE A 13 -5.68 11.80 -9.24
C ILE A 13 -4.68 10.86 -9.91
N CYS A 14 -4.28 9.83 -9.24
CA CYS A 14 -3.27 8.92 -9.76
C CYS A 14 -3.93 7.67 -10.34
N GLY A 15 -3.75 7.43 -11.63
CA GLY A 15 -4.35 6.26 -12.27
C GLY A 15 -3.81 4.95 -11.75
N PHE A 16 -2.52 4.91 -11.40
CA PHE A 16 -1.95 3.68 -10.87
C PHE A 16 -2.46 3.40 -9.46
N CYS A 17 -2.71 4.46 -8.68
CA CYS A 17 -3.31 4.27 -7.37
C CYS A 17 -4.72 3.71 -7.51
N ALA A 18 -5.47 4.22 -8.47
CA ALA A 18 -6.82 3.73 -8.71
C ALA A 18 -6.80 2.25 -9.08
N ARG A 19 -5.82 1.84 -9.87
CA ARG A 19 -5.71 0.45 -10.25
C ARG A 19 -5.50 -0.47 -9.06
N VAL A 20 -4.62 -0.07 -8.14
CA VAL A 20 -4.39 -0.84 -6.93
C VAL A 20 -5.65 -0.91 -6.09
N GLN A 21 -6.34 0.23 -5.95
CA GLN A 21 -7.55 0.26 -5.14
C GLN A 21 -8.67 -0.55 -5.76
N GLN A 22 -8.78 -0.59 -7.08
CA GLN A 22 -9.77 -1.43 -7.73
C GLN A 22 -9.50 -2.90 -7.44
N PHE A 23 -8.24 -3.30 -7.50
CA PHE A 23 -7.87 -4.66 -7.19
C PHE A 23 -8.26 -4.99 -5.74
N MET A 24 -7.99 -4.07 -4.82
CA MET A 24 -8.34 -4.29 -3.43
C MET A 24 -9.83 -4.45 -3.25
N THR A 25 -10.61 -3.63 -3.93
CA THR A 25 -12.06 -3.72 -3.83
C THR A 25 -12.56 -5.05 -4.36
N LEU A 26 -12.04 -5.48 -5.50
CA LEU A 26 -12.48 -6.74 -6.08
C LEU A 26 -12.15 -7.94 -5.20
N ARG A 27 -11.11 -7.84 -4.43
CA ARG A 27 -10.68 -8.94 -3.56
C ARG A 27 -11.11 -8.73 -2.12
N SER A 28 -11.87 -7.70 -1.84
CA SER A 28 -12.34 -7.40 -0.48
C SER A 28 -11.18 -7.21 0.51
N ILE A 29 -10.13 -6.56 0.04
CA ILE A 29 -8.97 -6.29 0.87
C ILE A 29 -9.13 -4.91 1.48
N ASN A 30 -9.05 -4.81 2.81
CA ASN A 30 -9.17 -3.55 3.50
C ASN A 30 -7.83 -3.14 4.06
N ILE A 31 -7.30 -2.04 3.56
CA ILE A 31 -6.01 -1.50 4.00
C ILE A 31 -6.19 -0.02 4.22
N GLU A 32 -5.59 0.49 5.26
CA GLU A 32 -5.66 1.92 5.56
C GLU A 32 -5.07 2.72 4.40
N LEU A 33 -5.81 3.73 3.95
CA LEU A 33 -5.34 4.59 2.87
C LEU A 33 -4.76 5.86 3.44
N ARG A 34 -3.61 6.28 2.91
CA ARG A 34 -2.94 7.49 3.34
C ARG A 34 -2.82 8.41 2.13
N ASP A 35 -3.52 9.53 2.16
CA ASP A 35 -3.59 10.45 1.03
C ASP A 35 -2.50 11.51 1.19
N ILE A 36 -1.47 11.45 0.36
CA ILE A 36 -0.32 12.35 0.55
C ILE A 36 -0.57 13.77 0.08
N VAL A 37 -1.70 14.01 -0.60
CA VAL A 37 -2.04 15.38 -1.01
C VAL A 37 -2.76 16.08 0.12
N ASN A 38 -3.71 15.41 0.75
CA ASN A 38 -4.51 16.01 1.79
C ASN A 38 -4.00 15.79 3.20
N ASP A 39 -3.00 14.93 3.36
CA ASP A 39 -2.45 14.60 4.67
C ASP A 39 -0.94 14.80 4.61
N GLU A 40 -0.50 15.94 5.11
CA GLU A 40 0.92 16.27 5.06
C GLU A 40 1.76 15.29 5.86
N LEU A 41 1.21 14.79 6.96
CA LEU A 41 1.94 13.81 7.75
C LEU A 41 2.20 12.54 6.94
N ALA A 42 1.20 12.10 6.17
CA ALA A 42 1.37 10.93 5.32
C ALA A 42 2.48 11.15 4.32
N ARG A 43 2.52 12.35 3.72
CA ARG A 43 3.53 12.65 2.74
C ARG A 43 4.92 12.61 3.35
N GLN A 44 5.07 13.16 4.55
CA GLN A 44 6.35 13.16 5.21
C GLN A 44 6.79 11.76 5.61
N GLU A 45 5.86 10.94 6.05
CA GLU A 45 6.18 9.56 6.41
C GLU A 45 6.67 8.78 5.18
N LEU A 46 6.00 8.99 4.06
CA LEU A 46 6.40 8.31 2.83
C LEU A 46 7.79 8.75 2.40
N LEU A 47 8.04 10.04 2.44
CA LEU A 47 9.32 10.56 2.03
C LEU A 47 10.45 10.09 2.95
N LYS A 48 10.21 10.12 4.25
CA LYS A 48 11.23 9.70 5.18
C LYS A 48 11.47 8.22 5.18
N GLY A 49 10.41 7.44 5.19
CA GLY A 49 10.53 5.99 5.28
C GLY A 49 10.92 5.34 3.99
N GLY A 50 10.25 5.71 2.92
CA GLY A 50 10.51 5.09 1.63
C GLY A 50 11.57 5.77 0.80
N GLY A 51 11.86 7.02 1.12
CA GLY A 51 12.90 7.75 0.41
C GLY A 51 12.41 8.62 -0.73
N LYS A 52 11.16 8.48 -1.12
CA LYS A 52 10.61 9.32 -2.17
C LYS A 52 9.09 9.39 -2.04
N ALA A 53 8.55 10.55 -2.33
CA ALA A 53 7.10 10.77 -2.20
C ALA A 53 6.39 10.43 -3.51
N VAL A 54 6.43 9.18 -3.90
CA VAL A 54 5.83 8.68 -5.12
C VAL A 54 4.74 7.69 -4.77
N VAL A 55 3.61 7.76 -5.43
CA VAL A 55 2.48 6.85 -5.18
C VAL A 55 2.11 6.11 -6.46
N PRO A 56 1.53 4.93 -6.36
CA PRO A 56 1.15 4.26 -5.11
C PRO A 56 2.35 3.66 -4.40
N CYS A 57 2.26 3.55 -3.09
CA CYS A 57 3.30 2.90 -2.32
C CYS A 57 2.64 2.12 -1.18
N LEU A 58 2.99 0.86 -1.07
CA LEU A 58 2.47 0.02 -0.01
C LEU A 58 3.53 -0.10 1.08
N ARG A 59 3.16 0.33 2.29
CA ARG A 59 4.03 0.17 3.44
C ARG A 59 3.62 -1.11 4.15
N ILE A 60 4.57 -1.98 4.32
CA ILE A 60 4.34 -3.29 4.94
C ILE A 60 5.13 -3.34 6.23
N LYS A 61 4.43 -3.37 7.34
CA LYS A 61 5.09 -3.45 8.64
C LYS A 61 4.93 -4.85 9.18
N ASN A 62 6.05 -5.48 9.51
CA ASN A 62 6.04 -6.84 10.04
C ASN A 62 6.97 -6.85 11.25
N GLY A 63 6.40 -6.74 12.44
CA GLY A 63 7.20 -6.61 13.64
C GLY A 63 7.99 -5.32 13.61
N ASP A 64 9.31 -5.42 13.66
CA ASP A 64 10.16 -4.26 13.62
C ASP A 64 10.61 -3.91 12.21
N SER A 65 10.25 -4.71 11.23
CA SER A 65 10.66 -4.48 9.86
C SER A 65 9.61 -3.73 9.09
N VAL A 66 10.04 -2.81 8.22
CA VAL A 66 9.12 -2.07 7.38
C VAL A 66 9.65 -2.09 5.96
N ASP A 67 8.80 -2.51 5.03
CA ASP A 67 9.15 -2.53 3.61
C ASP A 67 8.26 -1.56 2.86
N TRP A 68 8.78 -1.00 1.77
CA TRP A 68 8.07 -0.03 0.96
C TRP A 68 8.09 -0.49 -0.48
N LEU A 69 6.89 -0.79 -1.02
CA LEU A 69 6.76 -1.23 -2.41
C LEU A 69 6.17 -0.10 -3.23
N TYR A 70 6.85 0.29 -4.29
CA TYR A 70 6.45 1.46 -5.08
C TYR A 70 5.74 1.16 -6.39
N GLU A 71 5.98 0.02 -7.00
CA GLU A 71 5.39 -0.25 -8.30
C GLU A 71 3.99 -0.84 -8.15
N SER A 72 3.03 -0.29 -8.90
CA SER A 72 1.64 -0.74 -8.77
C SER A 72 1.51 -2.23 -9.04
N MET A 73 2.21 -2.74 -10.04
CA MET A 73 2.10 -4.18 -10.35
C MET A 73 2.73 -5.02 -9.25
N ASP A 74 3.81 -4.54 -8.67
CA ASP A 74 4.42 -5.28 -7.56
C ASP A 74 3.52 -5.28 -6.34
N ILE A 75 2.84 -4.16 -6.10
CA ILE A 75 1.91 -4.07 -4.99
C ILE A 75 0.76 -5.05 -5.19
N ILE A 76 0.19 -5.07 -6.39
CA ILE A 76 -0.93 -5.96 -6.69
C ILE A 76 -0.49 -7.41 -6.54
N ARG A 77 0.69 -7.74 -7.05
CA ARG A 77 1.18 -9.11 -6.94
C ARG A 77 1.39 -9.51 -5.49
N TYR A 78 1.94 -8.61 -4.69
CA TYR A 78 2.17 -8.89 -3.28
C TYR A 78 0.84 -9.14 -2.56
N LEU A 79 -0.14 -8.26 -2.80
CA LEU A 79 -1.43 -8.40 -2.15
C LEU A 79 -2.16 -9.65 -2.63
N ASP A 80 -2.02 -9.97 -3.91
CA ASP A 80 -2.64 -11.16 -4.45
C ASP A 80 -2.10 -12.41 -3.74
N GLU A 81 -0.82 -12.48 -3.55
CA GLU A 81 -0.22 -13.63 -2.89
C GLU A 81 -0.59 -13.70 -1.42
N ARG A 82 -0.63 -12.55 -0.76
CA ARG A 82 -0.93 -12.54 0.66
C ARG A 82 -2.37 -12.85 0.98
N PHE A 83 -3.28 -12.34 0.15
CA PHE A 83 -4.71 -12.41 0.47
C PHE A 83 -5.48 -13.44 -0.34
N SER A 84 -4.82 -14.22 -1.17
CA SER A 84 -5.51 -15.22 -1.94
C SER A 84 -5.37 -16.60 -1.35
N THR A 85 -4.58 -16.77 -0.33
CA THR A 85 -4.35 -18.08 0.21
C THR A 85 -5.51 -18.62 0.99
N SER A 86 -6.49 -17.79 1.26
CA SER A 86 -7.60 -18.22 2.06
C SER A 86 -8.44 -19.27 1.37
N ARG A 87 -8.33 -19.34 -0.02
CA ARG A 87 -9.12 -20.27 -0.68
C ARG A 87 -8.40 -21.46 -0.76
N ALA A 88 -8.71 -22.30 -0.41
CA ALA A 88 -7.92 -23.45 -0.44
C ALA A 88 -8.19 -24.33 -1.60
#